data_1aece7dbd098f309f59b91e9dc64e9a5
#
_entry.id   1aece7dbd098f309f59b91e9dc64e9a5
#
_cell.length_a   1.000
_cell.length_b   1.000
_cell.length_c   1.000
_cell.angle_alpha   90.00
_cell.angle_beta   90.00
_cell.angle_gamma   90.00
#
_symmetry.space_group_name_H-M   'P 1'
#
loop_
_entity.id
_entity.type
_entity.pdbx_description
1 polymer ?
#
loop_
_entity_poly.entity_id
_entity_poly.type
_entity_poly.pdbx_seq_one_letter_code
_entity_poly.pdbx_strand_id
1 'polypeptide(L)'
;KLREEGAEFRSHIDGSKHIFTPEKVMDIERTIGADIMMAFDECPPGDSDYEYAKKSLGLTHRWLDRCIQRFNETEPKYGYNQSLFPIVQGCVYPDLRKQSAEFVASKGADGNAIGGLAVGEPVDKMYEMIEIVNEILPKDKPRYLMGVGTPVNILEGIERGVDMFDCVMPTRNGRNGMLFTKDGIINMRNKKWETDFSPIEADGASCVDTLYSKAYLRHLFHAQEL
;
A
#
# COMPACT_ATOMS: atom_id res chain seq x y z
N LYS A 1 -12.16 17.03 -6.07
CA LYS A 1 -12.80 16.85 -7.37
C LYS A 1 -11.75 16.39 -8.38
N LEU A 2 -12.02 15.26 -9.07
CA LEU A 2 -11.12 14.74 -10.11
C LEU A 2 -11.45 15.37 -11.46
N ARG A 3 -10.41 15.66 -12.23
CA ARG A 3 -10.46 16.19 -13.59
C ARG A 3 -9.30 15.60 -14.42
N GLU A 4 -9.29 15.85 -15.72
CA GLU A 4 -8.18 15.45 -16.59
C GLU A 4 -6.84 16.07 -16.16
N GLU A 5 -6.88 17.31 -15.69
CA GLU A 5 -5.69 18.06 -15.26
C GLU A 5 -5.09 17.52 -13.94
N GLY A 6 -5.94 16.96 -13.05
CA GLY A 6 -5.51 16.50 -11.74
C GLY A 6 -6.62 16.47 -10.70
N ALA A 7 -6.25 16.35 -9.43
CA ALA A 7 -7.14 16.29 -8.28
C ALA A 7 -7.19 17.64 -7.53
N GLU A 8 -8.38 18.21 -7.44
CA GLU A 8 -8.67 19.42 -6.65
C GLU A 8 -9.22 19.02 -5.28
N PHE A 9 -8.61 19.50 -4.21
CA PHE A 9 -9.04 19.25 -2.84
C PHE A 9 -8.81 20.46 -1.93
N ARG A 10 -9.32 20.36 -0.70
CA ARG A 10 -9.04 21.32 0.37
C ARG A 10 -8.20 20.68 1.45
N SER A 11 -7.23 21.42 1.96
CA SER A 11 -6.48 21.03 3.15
C SER A 11 -7.43 20.84 4.33
N HIS A 12 -7.26 19.76 5.07
CA HIS A 12 -8.03 19.52 6.31
C HIS A 12 -7.51 20.35 7.50
N ILE A 13 -6.32 20.98 7.36
CA ILE A 13 -5.69 21.78 8.41
C ILE A 13 -6.25 23.21 8.40
N ASP A 14 -6.29 23.84 7.23
CA ASP A 14 -6.59 25.28 7.08
C ASP A 14 -7.69 25.57 6.03
N GLY A 15 -8.22 24.56 5.35
CA GLY A 15 -9.23 24.70 4.32
C GLY A 15 -8.73 25.29 2.99
N SER A 16 -7.41 25.55 2.84
CA SER A 16 -6.83 26.08 1.61
C SER A 16 -7.07 25.14 0.43
N LYS A 17 -7.26 25.69 -0.76
CA LYS A 17 -7.49 24.92 -1.99
C LYS A 17 -6.16 24.52 -2.62
N HIS A 18 -6.08 23.26 -3.00
CA HIS A 18 -4.93 22.70 -3.69
C HIS A 18 -5.37 21.94 -4.94
N ILE A 19 -4.49 21.93 -5.93
CA ILE A 19 -4.60 21.07 -7.11
C ILE A 19 -3.31 20.29 -7.20
N PHE A 20 -3.43 18.95 -7.22
CA PHE A 20 -2.35 18.05 -7.57
C PHE A 20 -2.53 17.62 -9.02
N THR A 21 -1.55 17.95 -9.85
CA THR A 21 -1.40 17.41 -11.20
C THR A 21 -0.31 16.35 -11.19
N PRO A 22 -0.26 15.43 -12.16
CA PRO A 22 0.83 14.47 -12.27
C PRO A 22 2.22 15.11 -12.20
N GLU A 23 2.44 16.21 -12.90
CA GLU A 23 3.72 16.92 -12.90
C GLU A 23 4.07 17.50 -11.53
N LYS A 24 3.07 18.12 -10.88
CA LYS A 24 3.28 18.69 -9.53
C LYS A 24 3.58 17.62 -8.50
N VAL A 25 2.95 16.44 -8.60
CA VAL A 25 3.23 15.32 -7.70
C VAL A 25 4.67 14.85 -7.89
N MET A 26 5.16 14.69 -9.11
CA MET A 26 6.56 14.36 -9.37
C MET A 26 7.53 15.40 -8.78
N ASP A 27 7.23 16.70 -8.90
CA ASP A 27 8.05 17.76 -8.30
C ASP A 27 8.07 17.71 -6.76
N ILE A 28 6.93 17.35 -6.15
CA ILE A 28 6.81 17.17 -4.71
C ILE A 28 7.64 15.96 -4.25
N GLU A 29 7.51 14.81 -4.91
CA GLU A 29 8.26 13.60 -4.56
C GLU A 29 9.76 13.75 -4.78
N ARG A 30 10.19 14.49 -5.83
CA ARG A 30 11.59 14.92 -5.98
C ARG A 30 12.06 15.75 -4.78
N THR A 31 11.18 16.59 -4.23
CA THR A 31 11.52 17.44 -3.07
C THR A 31 11.53 16.65 -1.76
N ILE A 32 10.65 15.66 -1.60
CA ILE A 32 10.65 14.72 -0.46
C ILE A 32 11.91 13.86 -0.49
N GLY A 33 12.37 13.44 -1.66
CA GLY A 33 13.58 12.66 -1.84
C GLY A 33 13.39 11.17 -1.52
N ALA A 34 12.21 10.59 -1.75
CA ALA A 34 12.00 9.16 -1.60
C ALA A 34 12.81 8.38 -2.64
N ASP A 35 13.36 7.21 -2.27
CA ASP A 35 14.09 6.33 -3.21
C ASP A 35 13.16 5.80 -4.31
N ILE A 36 11.91 5.50 -3.94
CA ILE A 36 10.86 5.08 -4.86
C ILE A 36 9.76 6.14 -4.87
N MET A 37 9.50 6.69 -6.04
CA MET A 37 8.41 7.62 -6.32
C MET A 37 7.24 6.87 -6.92
N MET A 38 6.01 7.16 -6.47
CA MET A 38 4.81 6.54 -6.99
C MET A 38 4.16 7.43 -8.06
N ALA A 39 3.77 6.84 -9.18
CA ALA A 39 3.01 7.59 -10.18
C ALA A 39 1.66 8.04 -9.61
N PHE A 40 1.23 9.25 -9.98
CA PHE A 40 -0.06 9.77 -9.56
C PHE A 40 -1.20 9.04 -10.27
N ASP A 41 -2.13 8.48 -9.51
CA ASP A 41 -3.21 7.64 -10.01
C ASP A 41 -4.57 7.98 -9.39
N GLU A 42 -5.62 7.42 -9.93
CA GLU A 42 -6.93 7.35 -9.30
C GLU A 42 -7.18 5.92 -8.81
N CYS A 43 -7.38 5.78 -7.50
CA CYS A 43 -7.78 4.52 -6.86
C CYS A 43 -9.29 4.57 -6.58
N PRO A 44 -10.16 4.00 -7.44
CA PRO A 44 -11.59 3.95 -7.19
C PRO A 44 -11.93 3.00 -6.05
N PRO A 45 -13.09 3.19 -5.37
CA PRO A 45 -13.61 2.21 -4.40
C PRO A 45 -13.74 0.81 -5.02
N GLY A 46 -13.55 -0.23 -4.20
CA GLY A 46 -13.56 -1.63 -4.68
C GLY A 46 -14.92 -2.10 -5.23
N ASP A 47 -16.00 -1.45 -4.83
CA ASP A 47 -17.38 -1.69 -5.29
C ASP A 47 -17.80 -0.81 -6.49
N SER A 48 -16.87 -0.09 -7.10
CA SER A 48 -17.15 0.73 -8.28
C SER A 48 -17.66 -0.12 -9.44
N ASP A 49 -18.66 0.42 -10.17
CA ASP A 49 -19.14 -0.23 -11.39
C ASP A 49 -18.08 -0.27 -12.50
N TYR A 50 -18.30 -1.13 -13.49
CA TYR A 50 -17.36 -1.36 -14.57
C TYR A 50 -17.07 -0.10 -15.41
N GLU A 51 -18.08 0.69 -15.72
CA GLU A 51 -17.92 1.89 -16.55
C GLU A 51 -17.10 2.97 -15.81
N TYR A 52 -17.32 3.13 -14.51
CA TYR A 52 -16.51 4.03 -13.71
C TYR A 52 -15.07 3.51 -13.60
N ALA A 53 -14.88 2.23 -13.29
CA ALA A 53 -13.55 1.61 -13.21
C ALA A 53 -12.77 1.77 -14.52
N LYS A 54 -13.39 1.54 -15.66
CA LYS A 54 -12.81 1.72 -16.99
C LYS A 54 -12.43 3.17 -17.29
N LYS A 55 -13.30 4.12 -16.92
CA LYS A 55 -13.02 5.56 -17.08
C LYS A 55 -11.85 6.00 -16.21
N SER A 56 -11.84 5.57 -14.94
CA SER A 56 -10.77 5.83 -13.99
C SER A 56 -9.43 5.26 -14.46
N LEU A 57 -9.45 4.03 -14.98
CA LEU A 57 -8.26 3.40 -15.56
C LEU A 57 -7.68 4.22 -16.70
N GLY A 58 -8.53 4.69 -17.63
CA GLY A 58 -8.09 5.54 -18.72
C GLY A 58 -7.46 6.86 -18.24
N LEU A 59 -7.98 7.46 -17.17
CA LEU A 59 -7.43 8.67 -16.56
C LEU A 59 -6.06 8.36 -15.93
N THR A 60 -5.96 7.29 -15.15
CA THR A 60 -4.71 6.83 -14.52
C THR A 60 -3.61 6.60 -15.55
N HIS A 61 -3.92 5.97 -16.69
CA HIS A 61 -2.94 5.75 -17.76
C HIS A 61 -2.43 7.07 -18.37
N ARG A 62 -3.30 8.04 -18.62
CA ARG A 62 -2.87 9.36 -19.12
C ARG A 62 -2.05 10.13 -18.10
N TRP A 63 -2.41 10.04 -16.83
CA TRP A 63 -1.63 10.63 -15.75
C TRP A 63 -0.26 9.95 -15.60
N LEU A 64 -0.18 8.62 -15.77
CA LEU A 64 1.10 7.91 -15.77
C LEU A 64 2.04 8.43 -16.86
N ASP A 65 1.56 8.62 -18.09
CA ASP A 65 2.38 9.17 -19.17
C ASP A 65 2.93 10.55 -18.84
N ARG A 66 2.12 11.41 -18.23
CA ARG A 66 2.53 12.74 -17.74
C ARG A 66 3.54 12.65 -16.57
N CYS A 67 3.34 11.70 -15.64
CA CYS A 67 4.32 11.45 -14.57
C CYS A 67 5.67 11.04 -15.14
N ILE A 68 5.70 10.08 -16.07
CA ILE A 68 6.93 9.61 -16.71
C ILE A 68 7.62 10.76 -17.45
N GLN A 69 6.88 11.55 -18.23
CA GLN A 69 7.45 12.71 -18.90
C GLN A 69 8.10 13.66 -17.90
N ARG A 70 7.37 14.06 -16.84
CA ARG A 70 7.91 14.98 -15.82
C ARG A 70 9.08 14.41 -15.04
N PHE A 71 9.04 13.12 -14.71
CA PHE A 71 10.14 12.41 -14.06
C PHE A 71 11.43 12.49 -14.89
N ASN A 72 11.32 12.31 -16.21
CA ASN A 72 12.46 12.37 -17.14
C ASN A 72 12.96 13.80 -17.40
N GLU A 73 12.11 14.82 -17.19
CA GLU A 73 12.47 16.24 -17.33
C GLU A 73 13.15 16.81 -16.07
N THR A 74 13.13 16.06 -14.94
CA THR A 74 13.61 16.54 -13.64
C THR A 74 14.72 15.67 -13.10
N GLU A 75 15.72 16.32 -12.46
CA GLU A 75 16.85 15.63 -11.85
C GLU A 75 16.62 15.36 -10.35
N PRO A 76 17.19 14.28 -9.80
CA PRO A 76 17.24 14.04 -8.36
C PRO A 76 17.91 15.21 -7.62
N LYS A 77 17.37 15.59 -6.45
CA LYS A 77 17.86 16.76 -5.70
C LYS A 77 18.96 16.45 -4.68
N TYR A 78 19.14 15.18 -4.30
CA TYR A 78 19.91 14.81 -3.12
C TYR A 78 21.12 13.89 -3.43
N GLY A 79 21.55 13.83 -4.69
CA GLY A 79 22.77 13.11 -5.10
C GLY A 79 22.63 11.60 -5.21
N TYR A 80 21.42 11.05 -5.18
CA TYR A 80 21.10 9.66 -5.47
C TYR A 80 19.96 9.54 -6.48
N ASN A 81 19.91 8.41 -7.18
CA ASN A 81 18.85 8.14 -8.14
C ASN A 81 17.56 7.75 -7.42
N GLN A 82 16.43 8.17 -7.99
CA GLN A 82 15.10 7.77 -7.56
C GLN A 82 14.45 6.95 -8.68
N SER A 83 13.69 5.92 -8.32
CA SER A 83 12.93 5.10 -9.26
C SER A 83 11.46 5.52 -9.27
N LEU A 84 10.83 5.55 -10.45
CA LEU A 84 9.39 5.78 -10.58
C LEU A 84 8.68 4.44 -10.75
N PHE A 85 7.73 4.13 -9.85
CA PHE A 85 6.88 2.95 -9.95
C PHE A 85 5.50 3.34 -10.49
N PRO A 86 5.13 2.87 -11.68
CA PRO A 86 3.76 2.95 -12.18
C PRO A 86 2.84 2.01 -11.39
N ILE A 87 1.54 2.33 -11.38
CA ILE A 87 0.54 1.61 -10.59
C ILE A 87 -0.49 0.95 -11.52
N VAL A 88 -0.64 -0.37 -11.39
CA VAL A 88 -1.70 -1.13 -12.04
C VAL A 88 -3.01 -0.90 -11.29
N GLN A 89 -4.05 -0.45 -11.98
CA GLN A 89 -5.41 -0.28 -11.47
C GLN A 89 -6.40 -1.18 -12.23
N GLY A 90 -7.70 -1.10 -11.95
CA GLY A 90 -8.75 -1.87 -12.67
C GLY A 90 -9.77 -2.54 -11.76
N CYS A 91 -9.81 -2.16 -10.46
CA CYS A 91 -10.72 -2.76 -9.46
C CYS A 91 -10.65 -4.30 -9.48
N VAL A 92 -11.80 -4.96 -9.48
CA VAL A 92 -11.92 -6.43 -9.50
C VAL A 92 -12.28 -6.98 -10.89
N TYR A 93 -11.98 -6.23 -11.94
CA TYR A 93 -12.31 -6.59 -13.33
C TYR A 93 -11.09 -7.16 -14.06
N PRO A 94 -11.07 -8.47 -14.39
CA PRO A 94 -9.92 -9.15 -14.97
C PRO A 94 -9.40 -8.52 -16.27
N ASP A 95 -10.28 -8.10 -17.14
CA ASP A 95 -9.94 -7.46 -18.41
C ASP A 95 -9.29 -6.08 -18.23
N LEU A 96 -9.79 -5.28 -17.28
CA LEU A 96 -9.20 -3.99 -16.93
C LEU A 96 -7.83 -4.16 -16.25
N ARG A 97 -7.68 -5.14 -15.35
CA ARG A 97 -6.40 -5.49 -14.73
C ARG A 97 -5.37 -5.92 -15.77
N LYS A 98 -5.76 -6.76 -16.72
CA LYS A 98 -4.93 -7.17 -17.87
C LYS A 98 -4.47 -5.97 -18.70
N GLN A 99 -5.43 -5.15 -19.13
CA GLN A 99 -5.15 -3.93 -19.89
C GLN A 99 -4.17 -3.01 -19.15
N SER A 100 -4.38 -2.83 -17.85
CA SER A 100 -3.51 -1.99 -17.03
C SER A 100 -2.11 -2.57 -16.87
N ALA A 101 -2.00 -3.87 -16.60
CA ALA A 101 -0.71 -4.53 -16.44
C ALA A 101 0.11 -4.49 -17.72
N GLU A 102 -0.51 -4.71 -18.89
CA GLU A 102 0.13 -4.60 -20.21
C GLU A 102 0.63 -3.17 -20.47
N PHE A 103 -0.22 -2.17 -20.18
CA PHE A 103 0.15 -0.76 -20.33
C PHE A 103 1.31 -0.37 -19.42
N VAL A 104 1.25 -0.74 -18.14
CA VAL A 104 2.29 -0.47 -17.13
C VAL A 104 3.61 -1.18 -17.50
N ALA A 105 3.55 -2.47 -17.83
CA ALA A 105 4.73 -3.24 -18.24
C ALA A 105 5.43 -2.63 -19.48
N SER A 106 4.66 -2.07 -20.42
CA SER A 106 5.20 -1.43 -21.63
C SER A 106 6.05 -0.18 -21.33
N LYS A 107 5.94 0.40 -20.13
CA LYS A 107 6.72 1.58 -19.75
C LYS A 107 8.17 1.27 -19.36
N GLY A 108 8.50 0.02 -19.08
CA GLY A 108 9.88 -0.41 -18.79
C GLY A 108 10.45 0.18 -17.50
N ALA A 109 9.60 0.46 -16.50
CA ALA A 109 10.00 1.05 -15.22
C ALA A 109 10.92 0.12 -14.39
N ASP A 110 11.59 0.66 -13.38
CA ASP A 110 12.47 -0.09 -12.47
C ASP A 110 11.72 -1.06 -11.55
N GLY A 111 10.45 -0.80 -11.30
CA GLY A 111 9.53 -1.64 -10.55
C GLY A 111 8.10 -1.26 -10.86
N ASN A 112 7.14 -2.05 -10.41
CA ASN A 112 5.72 -1.85 -10.70
C ASN A 112 4.88 -2.05 -9.45
N ALA A 113 3.84 -1.26 -9.25
CA ALA A 113 2.91 -1.40 -8.14
C ALA A 113 1.56 -1.97 -8.59
N ILE A 114 0.91 -2.66 -7.68
CA ILE A 114 -0.44 -3.20 -7.81
C ILE A 114 -1.31 -2.45 -6.81
N GLY A 115 -2.09 -1.50 -7.28
CA GLY A 115 -2.99 -0.69 -6.47
C GLY A 115 -4.45 -1.09 -6.61
N GLY A 116 -5.34 -0.41 -5.87
CA GLY A 116 -6.79 -0.60 -5.95
C GLY A 116 -7.28 -1.99 -5.54
N LEU A 117 -6.56 -2.64 -4.63
CA LEU A 117 -6.93 -3.87 -3.95
C LEU A 117 -6.92 -3.64 -2.43
N ALA A 118 -7.54 -4.55 -1.66
CA ALA A 118 -7.80 -4.38 -0.22
C ALA A 118 -8.63 -3.11 0.11
N VAL A 119 -9.55 -2.75 -0.78
CA VAL A 119 -10.44 -1.58 -0.68
C VAL A 119 -11.92 -1.98 -0.51
N GLY A 120 -12.18 -3.20 -0.02
CA GLY A 120 -13.51 -3.72 0.30
C GLY A 120 -13.94 -4.96 -0.47
N GLU A 121 -13.17 -5.43 -1.44
CA GLU A 121 -13.45 -6.66 -2.19
C GLU A 121 -13.21 -7.92 -1.32
N PRO A 122 -13.84 -9.06 -1.68
CA PRO A 122 -13.52 -10.36 -1.10
C PRO A 122 -12.05 -10.74 -1.33
N VAL A 123 -11.44 -11.39 -0.34
CA VAL A 123 -10.01 -11.76 -0.36
C VAL A 123 -9.66 -12.65 -1.57
N ASP A 124 -10.52 -13.58 -1.92
CA ASP A 124 -10.32 -14.46 -3.08
C ASP A 124 -10.25 -13.67 -4.40
N LYS A 125 -11.05 -12.60 -4.51
CA LYS A 125 -10.99 -11.69 -5.65
C LYS A 125 -9.68 -10.90 -5.70
N MET A 126 -9.18 -10.47 -4.56
CA MET A 126 -7.87 -9.83 -4.48
C MET A 126 -6.77 -10.78 -5.01
N TYR A 127 -6.76 -12.02 -4.58
CA TYR A 127 -5.77 -13.02 -5.03
C TYR A 127 -5.87 -13.31 -6.53
N GLU A 128 -7.08 -13.48 -7.05
CA GLU A 128 -7.32 -13.64 -8.49
C GLU A 128 -6.74 -12.47 -9.30
N MET A 129 -6.96 -11.24 -8.85
CA MET A 129 -6.43 -10.04 -9.54
C MET A 129 -4.90 -9.96 -9.48
N ILE A 130 -4.29 -10.36 -8.35
CA ILE A 130 -2.83 -10.41 -8.21
C ILE A 130 -2.24 -11.44 -9.21
N GLU A 131 -2.83 -12.62 -9.33
CA GLU A 131 -2.39 -13.65 -10.27
C GLU A 131 -2.41 -13.12 -11.71
N ILE A 132 -3.55 -12.56 -12.14
CA ILE A 132 -3.71 -11.99 -13.49
C ILE A 132 -2.65 -10.93 -13.79
N VAL A 133 -2.39 -10.03 -12.85
CA VAL A 133 -1.42 -8.94 -13.01
C VAL A 133 0.00 -9.50 -13.06
N ASN A 134 0.35 -10.44 -12.18
CA ASN A 134 1.69 -10.98 -12.08
C ASN A 134 2.07 -11.96 -13.19
N GLU A 135 1.10 -12.46 -13.96
CA GLU A 135 1.37 -13.16 -15.22
C GLU A 135 1.95 -12.24 -16.30
N ILE A 136 1.68 -10.93 -16.21
CA ILE A 136 2.03 -9.93 -17.22
C ILE A 136 3.23 -9.08 -16.80
N LEU A 137 3.28 -8.66 -15.52
CA LEU A 137 4.36 -7.82 -15.02
C LEU A 137 5.72 -8.53 -15.10
N PRO A 138 6.81 -7.80 -15.44
CA PRO A 138 8.17 -8.36 -15.51
C PRO A 138 8.56 -9.08 -14.23
N LYS A 139 9.13 -10.29 -14.35
CA LYS A 139 9.54 -11.13 -13.22
C LYS A 139 10.89 -10.71 -12.62
N ASP A 140 11.68 -9.97 -13.37
CA ASP A 140 12.98 -9.43 -13.00
C ASP A 140 12.91 -8.01 -12.40
N LYS A 141 11.70 -7.50 -12.17
CA LYS A 141 11.45 -6.18 -11.57
C LYS A 141 10.62 -6.31 -10.30
N PRO A 142 10.87 -5.51 -9.26
CA PRO A 142 10.06 -5.50 -8.05
C PRO A 142 8.56 -5.28 -8.33
N ARG A 143 7.73 -6.06 -7.65
CA ARG A 143 6.26 -5.99 -7.69
C ARG A 143 5.76 -5.63 -6.31
N TYR A 144 5.18 -4.46 -6.21
CA TYR A 144 4.73 -3.86 -4.95
C TYR A 144 3.22 -3.92 -4.82
N LEU A 145 2.70 -4.70 -3.89
CA LEU A 145 1.27 -4.75 -3.56
C LEU A 145 0.96 -3.70 -2.48
N MET A 146 0.22 -2.67 -2.86
CA MET A 146 -0.05 -1.51 -2.01
C MET A 146 -1.13 -1.79 -0.96
N GLY A 147 -0.89 -1.39 0.29
CA GLY A 147 -1.88 -1.38 1.37
C GLY A 147 -2.23 -2.75 1.96
N VAL A 148 -1.47 -3.80 1.65
CA VAL A 148 -1.70 -5.18 2.10
C VAL A 148 -0.52 -5.65 2.95
N GLY A 149 -0.69 -6.31 4.09
CA GLY A 149 -1.90 -6.78 4.69
C GLY A 149 -1.71 -7.57 5.99
N THR A 150 -2.58 -8.54 6.20
CA THR A 150 -2.43 -9.52 7.28
C THR A 150 -1.26 -10.48 7.02
N PRO A 151 -0.73 -11.21 8.04
CA PRO A 151 0.31 -12.20 7.81
C PRO A 151 -0.05 -13.22 6.72
N VAL A 152 -1.30 -13.67 6.67
CA VAL A 152 -1.79 -14.59 5.63
C VAL A 152 -1.75 -13.93 4.25
N ASN A 153 -2.24 -12.69 4.13
CA ASN A 153 -2.24 -11.99 2.84
C ASN A 153 -0.82 -11.75 2.30
N ILE A 154 0.17 -11.54 3.19
CA ILE A 154 1.56 -11.38 2.80
C ILE A 154 2.10 -12.71 2.23
N LEU A 155 1.87 -13.84 2.91
CA LEU A 155 2.31 -15.16 2.44
C LEU A 155 1.66 -15.53 1.10
N GLU A 156 0.35 -15.34 0.98
CA GLU A 156 -0.40 -15.56 -0.25
C GLU A 156 0.06 -14.64 -1.39
N GLY A 157 0.43 -13.38 -1.07
CA GLY A 157 1.00 -12.44 -2.03
C GLY A 157 2.38 -12.87 -2.52
N ILE A 158 3.26 -13.32 -1.62
CA ILE A 158 4.59 -13.84 -1.95
C ILE A 158 4.47 -15.07 -2.86
N GLU A 159 3.58 -16.01 -2.54
CA GLU A 159 3.33 -17.21 -3.36
C GLU A 159 2.93 -16.82 -4.79
N ARG A 160 2.22 -15.70 -4.96
CA ARG A 160 1.80 -15.15 -6.25
C ARG A 160 2.82 -14.21 -6.90
N GLY A 161 4.02 -14.10 -6.32
CA GLY A 161 5.14 -13.34 -6.89
C GLY A 161 5.16 -11.86 -6.55
N VAL A 162 4.58 -11.44 -5.44
CA VAL A 162 4.72 -10.08 -4.90
C VAL A 162 6.01 -9.99 -4.07
N ASP A 163 6.75 -8.89 -4.23
CA ASP A 163 8.07 -8.68 -3.59
C ASP A 163 8.01 -7.64 -2.46
N MET A 164 7.09 -6.68 -2.53
CA MET A 164 7.03 -5.54 -1.60
C MET A 164 5.60 -5.32 -1.10
N PHE A 165 5.50 -4.91 0.16
CA PHE A 165 4.23 -4.65 0.84
C PHE A 165 4.34 -3.42 1.74
N ASP A 166 3.23 -2.72 1.94
CA ASP A 166 3.01 -1.80 3.04
C ASP A 166 1.65 -2.06 3.68
N CYS A 167 1.52 -1.83 4.97
CA CYS A 167 0.22 -1.87 5.62
C CYS A 167 0.23 -1.10 6.94
N VAL A 168 -0.81 -0.32 7.18
CA VAL A 168 -1.00 0.35 8.49
C VAL A 168 -1.42 -0.62 9.59
N MET A 169 -1.88 -1.82 9.23
CA MET A 169 -2.50 -2.76 10.16
C MET A 169 -1.58 -3.19 11.32
N PRO A 170 -0.30 -3.57 11.11
CA PRO A 170 0.55 -3.99 12.22
C PRO A 170 0.70 -2.91 13.29
N THR A 171 1.01 -1.69 12.88
CA THR A 171 1.18 -0.56 13.81
C THR A 171 -0.14 -0.09 14.42
N ARG A 172 -1.21 -0.03 13.62
CA ARG A 172 -2.55 0.31 14.11
C ARG A 172 -3.04 -0.72 15.13
N ASN A 173 -2.89 -2.00 14.82
CA ASN A 173 -3.27 -3.08 15.72
C ASN A 173 -2.43 -3.06 16.99
N GLY A 174 -1.12 -2.88 16.88
CA GLY A 174 -0.22 -2.72 18.03
C GLY A 174 -0.68 -1.60 18.97
N ARG A 175 -0.95 -0.39 18.45
CA ARG A 175 -1.49 0.72 19.24
C ARG A 175 -2.82 0.42 19.92
N ASN A 176 -3.63 -0.48 19.35
CA ASN A 176 -4.90 -0.90 19.92
C ASN A 176 -4.82 -2.14 20.79
N GLY A 177 -3.62 -2.67 21.00
CA GLY A 177 -3.37 -3.85 21.83
C GLY A 177 -3.70 -5.19 21.17
N MET A 178 -3.82 -5.22 19.84
CA MET A 178 -4.01 -6.44 19.09
C MET A 178 -2.69 -6.87 18.44
N LEU A 179 -2.21 -8.06 18.78
CA LEU A 179 -0.92 -8.59 18.35
C LEU A 179 -1.12 -9.90 17.58
N PHE A 180 -0.37 -10.08 16.50
CA PHE A 180 -0.24 -11.36 15.82
C PHE A 180 0.88 -12.16 16.47
N THR A 181 0.61 -13.40 16.85
CA THR A 181 1.57 -14.32 17.46
C THR A 181 1.54 -15.67 16.72
N LYS A 182 2.52 -16.55 16.98
CA LYS A 182 2.54 -17.92 16.45
C LYS A 182 1.30 -18.72 16.82
N ASP A 183 0.73 -18.45 18.02
CA ASP A 183 -0.47 -19.11 18.52
C ASP A 183 -1.78 -18.42 18.13
N GLY A 184 -1.71 -17.41 17.27
CA GLY A 184 -2.85 -16.64 16.79
C GLY A 184 -2.89 -15.19 17.29
N ILE A 185 -4.07 -14.59 17.24
CA ILE A 185 -4.25 -13.18 17.61
C ILE A 185 -4.53 -13.06 19.09
N ILE A 186 -3.78 -12.22 19.78
CA ILE A 186 -4.03 -11.84 21.18
C ILE A 186 -4.45 -10.37 21.27
N ASN A 187 -5.40 -10.10 22.18
CA ASN A 187 -5.77 -8.73 22.54
C ASN A 187 -5.31 -8.46 23.97
N MET A 188 -4.34 -7.56 24.11
CA MET A 188 -3.71 -7.21 25.38
C MET A 188 -4.67 -6.55 26.37
N ARG A 189 -5.81 -6.00 25.92
CA ARG A 189 -6.83 -5.42 26.80
C ARG A 189 -7.65 -6.46 27.56
N ASN A 190 -7.59 -7.74 27.16
CA ASN A 190 -8.34 -8.81 27.81
C ASN A 190 -7.91 -8.99 29.27
N LYS A 191 -8.91 -9.14 30.16
CA LYS A 191 -8.70 -9.31 31.62
C LYS A 191 -7.87 -10.56 31.93
N LYS A 192 -7.91 -11.60 31.12
CA LYS A 192 -7.15 -12.84 31.32
C LYS A 192 -5.63 -12.62 31.45
N TRP A 193 -5.10 -11.51 30.93
CA TRP A 193 -3.68 -11.17 30.98
C TRP A 193 -3.27 -10.39 32.24
N GLU A 194 -4.21 -10.05 33.13
CA GLU A 194 -3.96 -9.19 34.31
C GLU A 194 -2.92 -9.76 35.25
N THR A 195 -2.87 -11.08 35.38
CA THR A 195 -1.94 -11.82 36.24
C THR A 195 -1.05 -12.80 35.47
N ASP A 196 -0.97 -12.64 34.16
CA ASP A 196 -0.10 -13.47 33.32
C ASP A 196 1.27 -12.82 33.17
N PHE A 197 2.22 -13.30 33.96
CA PHE A 197 3.61 -12.82 33.99
C PHE A 197 4.50 -13.53 32.97
N SER A 198 3.95 -14.37 32.09
CA SER A 198 4.69 -14.94 30.98
C SER A 198 4.94 -13.91 29.87
N PRO A 199 5.99 -14.09 29.06
CA PRO A 199 6.25 -13.24 27.89
C PRO A 199 5.15 -13.42 26.82
N ILE A 200 5.12 -12.54 25.81
CA ILE A 200 4.22 -12.69 24.66
C ILE A 200 4.53 -14.01 23.94
N GLU A 201 5.79 -14.18 23.55
CA GLU A 201 6.35 -15.40 22.95
C GLU A 201 7.73 -15.65 23.55
N ALA A 202 7.94 -16.79 24.20
CA ALA A 202 9.22 -17.10 24.89
C ALA A 202 10.40 -17.23 23.92
N ASP A 203 10.12 -17.62 22.67
CA ASP A 203 11.08 -17.78 21.56
C ASP A 203 10.91 -16.74 20.45
N GLY A 204 10.22 -15.64 20.75
CA GLY A 204 10.00 -14.54 19.81
C GLY A 204 11.30 -13.81 19.45
N ALA A 205 11.34 -13.24 18.24
CA ALA A 205 12.50 -12.53 17.71
C ALA A 205 12.60 -11.07 18.19
N SER A 206 11.51 -10.51 18.68
CA SER A 206 11.46 -9.12 19.18
C SER A 206 11.91 -9.03 20.64
N CYS A 207 12.59 -7.95 21.01
CA CYS A 207 12.92 -7.70 22.41
C CYS A 207 11.66 -7.56 23.29
N VAL A 208 10.53 -7.12 22.73
CA VAL A 208 9.26 -7.02 23.47
C VAL A 208 8.73 -8.40 23.82
N ASP A 209 8.96 -9.40 22.99
CA ASP A 209 8.45 -10.76 23.20
C ASP A 209 9.04 -11.42 24.45
N THR A 210 10.25 -11.05 24.82
CA THR A 210 11.00 -11.70 25.91
C THR A 210 11.21 -10.83 27.14
N LEU A 211 11.29 -9.50 26.98
CA LEU A 211 11.61 -8.57 28.08
C LEU A 211 10.40 -8.20 28.94
N TYR A 212 9.20 -8.24 28.37
CA TYR A 212 7.99 -7.77 29.05
C TYR A 212 6.96 -8.88 29.19
N SER A 213 6.30 -8.92 30.36
CA SER A 213 5.20 -9.84 30.58
C SER A 213 3.88 -9.33 29.97
N LYS A 214 2.97 -10.24 29.67
CA LYS A 214 1.61 -9.89 29.23
C LYS A 214 0.89 -9.01 30.24
N ALA A 215 1.06 -9.27 31.54
CA ALA A 215 0.48 -8.45 32.61
C ALA A 215 0.99 -7.00 32.56
N TYR A 216 2.30 -6.80 32.37
CA TYR A 216 2.89 -5.47 32.27
C TYR A 216 2.41 -4.71 31.03
N LEU A 217 2.43 -5.36 29.85
CA LEU A 217 1.96 -4.75 28.62
C LEU A 217 0.47 -4.38 28.72
N ARG A 218 -0.36 -5.27 29.29
CA ARG A 218 -1.76 -4.95 29.58
C ARG A 218 -1.90 -3.72 30.46
N HIS A 219 -1.07 -3.61 31.50
CA HIS A 219 -1.07 -2.43 32.39
C HIS A 219 -0.80 -1.15 31.59
N LEU A 220 0.21 -1.13 30.70
CA LEU A 220 0.53 0.03 29.88
C LEU A 220 -0.67 0.45 28.98
N PHE A 221 -1.36 -0.50 28.36
CA PHE A 221 -2.58 -0.21 27.59
C PHE A 221 -3.71 0.38 28.43
N HIS A 222 -3.87 -0.06 29.68
CA HIS A 222 -4.88 0.49 30.58
C HIS A 222 -4.50 1.88 31.10
N ALA A 223 -3.22 2.10 31.37
CA ALA A 223 -2.68 3.37 31.83
C ALA A 223 -2.51 4.40 30.68
N GLN A 224 -2.71 3.98 29.43
CA GLN A 224 -2.50 4.81 28.22
C GLN A 224 -1.04 5.30 28.09
N GLU A 225 -0.09 4.52 28.55
CA GLU A 225 1.36 4.73 28.47
C GLU A 225 1.91 4.07 27.18
N LEU A 226 1.60 4.65 26.01
CA LEU A 226 2.02 4.14 24.70
C LEU A 226 2.97 5.10 24.01
#